data_5e84eefb74c8c3eb3d5f0290256dd91b
#
_entry.id   5e84eefb74c8c3eb3d5f0290256dd91b
#
_cell.length_a   1.000
_cell.length_b   1.000
_cell.length_c   1.000
_cell.angle_alpha   90.00
_cell.angle_beta   90.00
_cell.angle_gamma   90.00
#
_symmetry.space_group_name_H-M   'P 1'
#
loop_
_entity.id
_entity.type
_entity.pdbx_description
1 polymer ?
#
loop_
_entity_poly.entity_id
_entity_poly.type
_entity_poly.pdbx_seq_one_letter_code
_entity_poly.pdbx_strand_id
1 'polypeptide(L)'
;MTTISTTTGTSTATGPSIELMMEINAAFNSRDVDRILSFFAEDATFLMARGPEPCGRRVHGKAAIGKVLADRFKVISGMRWDHVDHFVTGQRAVSVWMVTGKGADGELLNYQGCDIYEFRGDKILNKDTYWKRVEQDGRL
;
A
#
# COMPACT_ATOMS: atom_id res chain seq x y z
N MET A 1 -17.30 33.41 -4.09
CA MET A 1 -17.01 33.11 -3.79
C MET A 1 -16.67 32.64 -3.54
N THR A 2 -16.65 32.50 -3.31
CA THR A 2 -16.28 32.05 -2.90
C THR A 2 -15.75 31.51 -2.60
N THR A 3 -15.78 31.57 -2.42
CA THR A 3 -15.32 31.13 -2.01
C THR A 3 -14.81 30.61 -1.59
N ILE A 4 -14.81 30.73 -1.46
CA ILE A 4 -14.46 30.24 -0.99
C ILE A 4 -14.08 29.64 -0.48
N SER A 5 -14.29 29.66 -0.32
CA SER A 5 -14.15 29.09 0.26
C SER A 5 -13.62 28.41 0.43
N THR A 6 -13.57 28.56 0.49
CA THR A 6 -13.20 27.97 0.74
C THR A 6 -12.56 27.44 1.08
N THR A 7 -12.49 27.48 1.34
CA THR A 7 -11.80 27.11 1.75
C THR A 7 -11.40 26.46 2.53
N THR A 8 -11.38 26.49 2.87
CA THR A 8 -10.89 25.85 3.98
C THR A 8 -11.15 24.43 3.99
N GLY A 9 -12.25 24.09 4.10
CA GLY A 9 -12.59 22.72 4.08
C GLY A 9 -11.96 21.98 2.97
N THR A 10 -11.49 22.69 2.04
CA THR A 10 -10.90 22.09 0.88
C THR A 10 -9.75 21.17 1.19
N SER A 11 -8.89 21.51 2.17
CA SER A 11 -7.74 20.68 2.44
C SER A 11 -8.14 19.28 2.89
N THR A 12 -9.21 19.20 3.72
CA THR A 12 -9.64 17.89 4.22
C THR A 12 -10.35 17.07 3.15
N ALA A 13 -10.89 17.74 2.15
CA ALA A 13 -11.64 17.09 1.09
C ALA A 13 -10.77 16.66 -0.08
N THR A 14 -9.50 17.07 -0.11
CA THR A 14 -8.71 16.90 -1.31
C THR A 14 -8.26 15.48 -1.56
N GLY A 15 -8.10 14.68 -0.54
CA GLY A 15 -7.61 13.32 -0.72
C GLY A 15 -6.14 13.25 -1.11
N PRO A 16 -5.71 12.14 -1.71
CA PRO A 16 -4.31 11.94 -2.03
C PRO A 16 -3.85 12.76 -3.22
N SER A 17 -2.54 12.97 -3.28
CA SER A 17 -1.85 13.58 -4.42
C SER A 17 -0.75 12.62 -4.88
N ILE A 18 -0.21 12.87 -6.06
CA ILE A 18 0.94 12.09 -6.55
C ILE A 18 2.11 12.23 -5.57
N GLU A 19 2.34 13.44 -5.03
CA GLU A 19 3.41 13.65 -4.06
C GLU A 19 3.22 12.81 -2.80
N LEU A 20 1.98 12.73 -2.30
CA LEU A 20 1.69 11.88 -1.15
C LEU A 20 1.94 10.41 -1.47
N MET A 21 1.55 9.97 -2.67
CA MET A 21 1.79 8.59 -3.08
C MET A 21 3.28 8.27 -3.15
N MET A 22 4.09 9.22 -3.61
CA MET A 22 5.55 9.06 -3.63
C MET A 22 6.12 8.95 -2.22
N GLU A 23 5.61 9.74 -1.28
CA GLU A 23 6.03 9.68 0.12
C GLU A 23 5.66 8.34 0.75
N ILE A 24 4.47 7.83 0.46
CA ILE A 24 4.03 6.53 0.95
C ILE A 24 4.95 5.43 0.41
N ASN A 25 5.27 5.48 -0.88
CA ASN A 25 6.18 4.49 -1.46
C ASN A 25 7.56 4.55 -0.81
N ALA A 26 8.08 5.75 -0.57
CA ALA A 26 9.36 5.92 0.13
C ALA A 26 9.31 5.36 1.54
N ALA A 27 8.18 5.54 2.24
CA ALA A 27 8.01 4.98 3.58
C ALA A 27 8.06 3.45 3.56
N PHE A 28 7.35 2.83 2.63
CA PHE A 28 7.40 1.36 2.49
C PHE A 28 8.81 0.89 2.17
N ASN A 29 9.52 1.57 1.30
CA ASN A 29 10.90 1.22 0.95
C ASN A 29 11.87 1.43 2.12
N SER A 30 11.54 2.31 3.06
CA SER A 30 12.35 2.46 4.27
C SER A 30 12.21 1.27 5.21
N ARG A 31 11.14 0.51 5.09
CA ARG A 31 10.76 -0.60 5.97
C ARG A 31 10.64 -0.18 7.44
N ASP A 32 10.44 1.10 7.67
CA ASP A 32 10.18 1.68 9.00
C ASP A 32 8.68 1.63 9.25
N VAL A 33 8.26 0.68 10.07
CA VAL A 33 6.83 0.42 10.29
C VAL A 33 6.12 1.64 10.87
N ASP A 34 6.73 2.34 11.81
CA ASP A 34 6.10 3.52 12.40
C ASP A 34 5.88 4.61 11.36
N ARG A 35 6.88 4.80 10.49
CA ARG A 35 6.75 5.77 9.39
C ARG A 35 5.63 5.38 8.44
N ILE A 36 5.56 4.10 8.07
CA ILE A 36 4.49 3.60 7.21
C ILE A 36 3.13 3.83 7.86
N LEU A 37 2.99 3.48 9.13
CA LEU A 37 1.71 3.59 9.83
C LEU A 37 1.26 5.04 9.99
N SER A 38 2.17 6.00 9.95
CA SER A 38 1.79 7.41 10.02
C SER A 38 0.90 7.85 8.88
N PHE A 39 0.88 7.10 7.78
CA PHE A 39 0.03 7.39 6.62
C PHE A 39 -1.33 6.69 6.67
N PHE A 40 -1.56 5.83 7.67
CA PHE A 40 -2.79 5.05 7.78
C PHE A 40 -3.76 5.67 8.78
N ALA A 41 -5.05 5.57 8.49
CA ALA A 41 -6.09 5.88 9.47
C ALA A 41 -6.09 4.82 10.57
N GLU A 42 -6.57 5.18 11.77
CA GLU A 42 -6.61 4.24 12.90
C GLU A 42 -7.45 3.00 12.59
N ASP A 43 -8.55 3.20 11.85
CA ASP A 43 -9.49 2.13 11.51
C ASP A 43 -9.25 1.60 10.08
N ALA A 44 -8.04 1.72 9.58
CA ALA A 44 -7.70 1.27 8.23
C ALA A 44 -7.79 -0.25 8.09
N THR A 45 -7.99 -0.69 6.86
CA THR A 45 -7.98 -2.11 6.50
C THR A 45 -6.91 -2.35 5.43
N PHE A 46 -6.17 -3.42 5.60
CA PHE A 46 -5.20 -3.89 4.61
C PHE A 46 -5.68 -5.26 4.10
N LEU A 47 -5.94 -5.34 2.80
CA LEU A 47 -6.27 -6.59 2.14
C LEU A 47 -5.00 -7.11 1.47
N MET A 48 -4.43 -8.17 2.02
CA MET A 48 -3.14 -8.68 1.57
C MET A 48 -3.30 -9.44 0.26
N ALA A 49 -2.22 -9.53 -0.50
CA ALA A 49 -2.25 -10.20 -1.81
C ALA A 49 -2.55 -11.69 -1.71
N ARG A 50 -2.25 -12.28 -0.57
CA ARG A 50 -2.47 -13.70 -0.31
C ARG A 50 -3.28 -13.87 0.96
N GLY A 51 -4.04 -14.96 1.02
CA GLY A 51 -4.77 -15.29 2.23
C GLY A 51 -5.88 -16.27 1.96
N PRO A 52 -6.65 -16.61 2.99
CA PRO A 52 -7.67 -17.66 2.90
C PRO A 52 -8.98 -17.20 2.26
N GLU A 53 -9.15 -15.90 2.01
CA GLU A 53 -10.39 -15.36 1.47
C GLU A 53 -10.17 -14.90 0.02
N PRO A 54 -11.24 -14.71 -0.75
CA PRO A 54 -11.10 -14.18 -2.11
C PRO A 54 -10.40 -12.80 -2.17
N CYS A 55 -10.52 -12.00 -1.11
CA CYS A 55 -9.85 -10.71 -1.00
C CYS A 55 -8.44 -10.82 -0.41
N GLY A 56 -7.92 -12.03 -0.25
CA GLY A 56 -6.66 -12.28 0.41
C GLY A 56 -6.85 -12.43 1.91
N ARG A 57 -5.96 -11.84 2.69
CA ARG A 57 -6.09 -11.79 4.14
C ARG A 57 -6.52 -10.39 4.55
N ARG A 58 -7.60 -10.32 5.30
CA ARG A 58 -8.14 -9.05 5.79
C ARG A 58 -7.50 -8.72 7.14
N VAL A 59 -6.82 -7.59 7.21
CA VAL A 59 -6.16 -7.11 8.42
C VAL A 59 -6.77 -5.75 8.76
N HIS A 60 -7.41 -5.66 9.91
CA HIS A 60 -8.12 -4.43 10.28
C HIS A 60 -7.47 -3.77 11.48
N GLY A 61 -7.31 -2.45 11.37
CA GLY A 61 -6.77 -1.63 12.45
C GLY A 61 -5.28 -1.42 12.31
N LYS A 62 -4.86 -0.23 12.69
CA LYS A 62 -3.48 0.22 12.52
C LYS A 62 -2.49 -0.68 13.26
N ALA A 63 -2.84 -1.11 14.48
CA ALA A 63 -1.96 -1.97 15.27
C ALA A 63 -1.74 -3.32 14.59
N ALA A 64 -2.81 -3.94 14.08
CA ALA A 64 -2.73 -5.23 13.39
C ALA A 64 -1.94 -5.10 12.09
N ILE A 65 -2.14 -4.01 11.36
CA ILE A 65 -1.40 -3.75 10.12
C ILE A 65 0.09 -3.62 10.43
N GLY A 66 0.43 -2.90 11.50
CA GLY A 66 1.83 -2.74 11.91
C GLY A 66 2.50 -4.07 12.23
N LYS A 67 1.79 -4.95 12.92
CA LYS A 67 2.32 -6.28 13.26
C LYS A 67 2.59 -7.10 12.01
N VAL A 68 1.66 -7.10 11.06
CA VAL A 68 1.81 -7.85 9.81
C VAL A 68 3.00 -7.32 9.00
N LEU A 69 3.16 -6.00 8.93
CA LEU A 69 4.29 -5.40 8.21
C LEU A 69 5.61 -5.74 8.88
N ALA A 70 5.68 -5.63 10.21
CA ALA A 70 6.90 -5.97 10.95
C ALA A 70 7.30 -7.43 10.72
N ASP A 71 6.33 -8.34 10.79
CA ASP A 71 6.59 -9.76 10.55
C ASP A 71 7.08 -10.00 9.12
N ARG A 72 6.46 -9.33 8.15
CA ARG A 72 6.84 -9.47 6.74
C ARG A 72 8.26 -9.01 6.49
N PHE A 73 8.64 -7.88 7.05
CA PHE A 73 10.00 -7.35 6.84
C PHE A 73 11.08 -8.18 7.52
N LYS A 74 10.70 -8.96 8.54
CA LYS A 74 11.62 -9.94 9.14
C LYS A 74 11.81 -11.16 8.24
N VAL A 75 10.73 -11.59 7.58
CA VAL A 75 10.74 -12.81 6.77
C VAL A 75 11.34 -12.54 5.40
N ILE A 76 11.04 -11.38 4.81
CA ILE A 76 11.49 -11.03 3.47
C ILE A 76 12.57 -9.95 3.59
N SER A 77 13.82 -10.35 3.36
CA SER A 77 14.93 -9.40 3.46
C SER A 77 15.00 -8.55 2.20
N GLY A 78 15.36 -7.28 2.37
CA GLY A 78 15.58 -6.36 1.27
C GLY A 78 14.34 -6.05 0.46
N MET A 79 13.15 -6.20 1.04
CA MET A 79 11.90 -5.97 0.30
C MET A 79 11.81 -4.54 -0.20
N ARG A 80 11.57 -4.38 -1.51
CA ARG A 80 11.49 -3.08 -2.15
C ARG A 80 10.39 -3.07 -3.20
N TRP A 81 9.86 -1.87 -3.43
CA TRP A 81 8.87 -1.58 -4.46
C TRP A 81 9.46 -0.52 -5.38
N ASP A 82 9.78 -0.90 -6.62
CA ASP A 82 10.45 -0.05 -7.60
C ASP A 82 9.64 0.04 -8.89
N HIS A 83 10.07 0.88 -9.81
CA HIS A 83 9.41 1.11 -11.10
C HIS A 83 7.95 1.49 -10.89
N VAL A 84 7.73 2.48 -10.03
CA VAL A 84 6.40 2.80 -9.52
C VAL A 84 5.70 3.79 -10.42
N ASP A 85 4.41 3.53 -10.67
CA ASP A 85 3.55 4.42 -11.41
C ASP A 85 2.30 4.67 -10.58
N HIS A 86 1.95 5.93 -10.34
CA HIS A 86 0.85 6.31 -9.47
C HIS A 86 -0.26 6.99 -10.27
N PHE A 87 -1.50 6.63 -9.94
CA PHE A 87 -2.70 7.26 -10.49
C PHE A 87 -3.57 7.72 -9.33
N VAL A 88 -4.11 8.94 -9.41
CA VAL A 88 -4.92 9.50 -8.33
C VAL A 88 -6.21 10.04 -8.93
N THR A 89 -7.34 9.71 -8.31
CA THR A 89 -8.65 10.25 -8.67
C THR A 89 -9.52 10.39 -7.41
N GLY A 90 -9.84 11.62 -7.02
CA GLY A 90 -10.62 11.89 -5.82
C GLY A 90 -9.96 11.28 -4.59
N GLN A 91 -10.70 10.46 -3.86
CA GLN A 91 -10.23 9.79 -2.65
C GLN A 91 -9.59 8.43 -2.94
N ARG A 92 -9.34 8.11 -4.20
CA ARG A 92 -8.81 6.81 -4.62
C ARG A 92 -7.46 6.99 -5.31
N ALA A 93 -6.62 5.99 -5.18
CA ALA A 93 -5.33 5.97 -5.88
C ALA A 93 -4.94 4.54 -6.23
N VAL A 94 -4.12 4.39 -7.28
CA VAL A 94 -3.53 3.11 -7.67
C VAL A 94 -2.04 3.32 -7.81
N SER A 95 -1.27 2.37 -7.27
CA SER A 95 0.18 2.34 -7.46
C SER A 95 0.53 1.00 -8.10
N VAL A 96 1.17 1.04 -9.26
CA VAL A 96 1.68 -0.16 -9.94
C VAL A 96 3.18 -0.21 -9.75
N TRP A 97 3.73 -1.38 -9.39
CA TRP A 97 5.14 -1.49 -9.02
C TRP A 97 5.67 -2.90 -9.26
N MET A 98 7.00 -3.01 -9.17
CA MET A 98 7.69 -4.30 -9.06
C MET A 98 8.11 -4.48 -7.62
N VAL A 99 7.75 -5.61 -7.00
CA VAL A 99 8.23 -5.95 -5.67
C VAL A 99 9.34 -6.98 -5.78
N THR A 100 10.43 -6.72 -5.06
CA THR A 100 11.57 -7.63 -5.00
C THR A 100 11.93 -7.87 -3.55
N GLY A 101 12.64 -8.96 -3.30
CA GLY A 101 13.09 -9.33 -1.96
C GLY A 101 13.50 -10.80 -1.92
N LYS A 102 13.96 -11.22 -0.75
CA LYS A 102 14.39 -12.60 -0.55
C LYS A 102 13.67 -13.18 0.65
N GLY A 103 12.90 -14.23 0.43
CA GLY A 103 12.18 -14.92 1.50
C GLY A 103 13.09 -15.72 2.41
N ALA A 104 12.55 -16.20 3.52
CA ALA A 104 13.32 -16.91 4.55
C ALA A 104 13.94 -18.22 4.04
N ASP A 105 13.29 -18.85 3.08
CA ASP A 105 13.78 -20.10 2.47
C ASP A 105 14.67 -19.85 1.26
N GLY A 106 15.06 -18.59 1.01
CA GLY A 106 15.87 -18.23 -0.14
C GLY A 106 15.06 -17.94 -1.39
N GLU A 107 13.74 -18.04 -1.32
CA GLU A 107 12.89 -17.71 -2.45
C GLU A 107 13.08 -16.24 -2.86
N LEU A 108 13.27 -16.01 -4.15
CA LEU A 108 13.40 -14.64 -4.67
C LEU A 108 12.02 -14.13 -5.08
N LEU A 109 11.61 -13.00 -4.48
CA LEU A 109 10.44 -12.29 -4.92
C LEU A 109 10.81 -11.38 -6.07
N ASN A 110 10.03 -11.44 -7.14
CA ASN A 110 10.20 -10.56 -8.30
C ASN A 110 8.87 -10.56 -9.06
N TYR A 111 7.92 -9.77 -8.56
CA TYR A 111 6.55 -9.78 -9.07
C TYR A 111 6.11 -8.38 -9.41
N GLN A 112 5.35 -8.25 -10.49
CA GLN A 112 4.60 -7.04 -10.74
C GLN A 112 3.30 -7.10 -9.96
N GLY A 113 2.92 -5.97 -9.38
CA GLY A 113 1.67 -5.88 -8.66
C GLY A 113 1.16 -4.47 -8.59
N CYS A 114 0.10 -4.30 -7.86
CA CYS A 114 -0.48 -2.98 -7.63
C CYS A 114 -1.20 -2.94 -6.29
N ASP A 115 -1.34 -1.72 -5.80
CA ASP A 115 -2.21 -1.41 -4.67
C ASP A 115 -3.35 -0.53 -5.15
N ILE A 116 -4.55 -0.87 -4.73
CA ILE A 116 -5.70 0.01 -4.90
C ILE A 116 -5.99 0.60 -3.54
N TYR A 117 -5.90 1.94 -3.45
CA TYR A 117 -6.07 2.66 -2.20
C TYR A 117 -7.39 3.40 -2.16
N GLU A 118 -7.97 3.44 -0.98
CA GLU A 118 -9.03 4.39 -0.65
C GLU A 118 -8.53 5.24 0.51
N PHE A 119 -8.72 6.56 0.42
CA PHE A 119 -8.26 7.51 1.42
C PHE A 119 -9.43 8.15 2.13
N ARG A 120 -9.18 8.58 3.36
CA ARG A 120 -10.02 9.54 4.06
C ARG A 120 -9.12 10.76 4.31
N GLY A 121 -9.33 11.82 3.50
CA GLY A 121 -8.39 12.92 3.49
C GLY A 121 -7.03 12.45 2.98
N ASP A 122 -6.01 12.66 3.78
CA ASP A 122 -4.64 12.26 3.43
C ASP A 122 -4.21 10.95 4.11
N LYS A 123 -5.16 10.23 4.74
CA LYS A 123 -4.85 8.96 5.43
C LYS A 123 -5.45 7.79 4.66
N ILE A 124 -4.68 6.73 4.57
CA ILE A 124 -5.11 5.48 3.92
C ILE A 124 -6.20 4.85 4.78
N LEU A 125 -7.36 4.65 4.19
CA LEU A 125 -8.47 3.96 4.83
C LEU A 125 -8.50 2.50 4.41
N ASN A 126 -8.17 2.20 3.15
CA ASN A 126 -8.10 0.83 2.66
C ASN A 126 -6.93 0.67 1.70
N LYS A 127 -6.16 -0.37 1.88
CA LYS A 127 -5.05 -0.74 0.99
C LYS A 127 -5.32 -2.16 0.50
N ASP A 128 -5.55 -2.30 -0.80
CA ASP A 128 -5.90 -3.56 -1.43
C ASP A 128 -4.78 -3.95 -2.39
N THR A 129 -4.03 -4.98 -2.06
CA THR A 129 -2.82 -5.37 -2.76
C THR A 129 -3.06 -6.58 -3.65
N TYR A 130 -2.57 -6.48 -4.89
CA TYR A 130 -2.62 -7.54 -5.88
C TYR A 130 -1.22 -7.82 -6.39
N TRP A 131 -0.87 -9.09 -6.51
CA TRP A 131 0.40 -9.52 -7.12
C TRP A 131 0.08 -10.42 -8.30
N LYS A 132 0.88 -10.32 -9.36
CA LYS A 132 0.81 -11.32 -10.40
C LYS A 132 1.35 -12.63 -9.87
N ARG A 133 0.77 -13.72 -10.34
CA ARG A 133 1.31 -15.05 -10.07
C ARG A 133 2.31 -15.38 -11.18
N VAL A 134 3.52 -15.73 -10.77
CA VAL A 134 4.56 -16.10 -11.74
C VAL A 134 4.66 -17.62 -11.74
N GLU A 135 4.34 -18.24 -12.89
CA GLU A 135 4.34 -19.68 -13.03
C GLU A 135 5.27 -20.06 -14.15
N GLN A 136 6.25 -20.91 -13.83
CA GLN A 136 7.32 -21.26 -14.77
C GLN A 136 6.89 -22.37 -15.72
N ASP A 137 5.86 -23.13 -15.37
CA ASP A 137 5.41 -24.26 -16.17
C ASP A 137 4.42 -23.89 -17.26
N GLY A 138 4.00 -22.66 -17.33
CA GLY A 138 3.11 -22.18 -18.38
C GLY A 138 1.74 -22.86 -18.40
N ARG A 139 1.20 -23.21 -17.23
CA ARG A 139 -0.03 -23.99 -17.16
C ARG A 139 -1.26 -23.28 -17.72
N LEU A 140 -1.24 -21.97 -17.79
CA LEU A 140 -2.34 -21.22 -18.38
C LEU A 140 -1.94 -20.66 -19.74
#